data_10f5860e54c2e2ffdd8e9488a7be1251
#
_entry.id   10f5860e54c2e2ffdd8e9488a7be1251
#
_cell.length_a   1.000
_cell.length_b   1.000
_cell.length_c   1.000
_cell.angle_alpha   90.00
_cell.angle_beta   90.00
_cell.angle_gamma   90.00
#
_symmetry.space_group_name_H-M   'P 1'
#
loop_
_entity.id
_entity.type
_entity.pdbx_description
1 polymer ?
#
loop_
_entity_poly.entity_id
_entity_poly.type
_entity_poly.pdbx_seq_one_letter_code
_entity_poly.pdbx_strand_id
1 'polypeptide(L)'
;MVALDEDALICDLAETYGIFDYRSLPAQLVATFAVGLRDNSRIKTKMNGMERTFDEYMLAAIYDGINWLCWSKTKDGQKGRNMPGRIIDLFFGNKEAATKSLNDYEVFNSPEEFEAVRASLVGE
;
A
#
# COMPACT_ATOMS: atom_id res chain seq x y z
N MET A 1 -5.13 -23.77 2.20
CA MET A 1 -3.86 -23.15 1.80
C MET A 1 -3.37 -23.67 0.45
N VAL A 2 -2.99 -24.94 0.29
CA VAL A 2 -2.51 -25.48 -1.01
C VAL A 2 -3.50 -25.19 -2.16
N ALA A 3 -4.79 -25.41 -1.97
CA ALA A 3 -5.81 -25.17 -3.01
C ALA A 3 -6.06 -23.66 -3.29
N LEU A 4 -5.60 -22.77 -2.43
CA LEU A 4 -5.77 -21.32 -2.61
C LEU A 4 -4.61 -20.74 -3.44
N ASP A 5 -3.39 -21.03 -3.00
CA ASP A 5 -2.17 -20.60 -3.67
C ASP A 5 -1.00 -21.45 -3.15
N GLU A 6 -0.59 -22.42 -3.96
CA GLU A 6 0.50 -23.32 -3.61
C GLU A 6 1.85 -22.63 -3.64
N ASP A 7 2.07 -21.73 -4.60
CA ASP A 7 3.34 -21.03 -4.76
C ASP A 7 3.62 -20.10 -3.57
N ALA A 8 2.58 -19.39 -3.11
CA ALA A 8 2.68 -18.56 -1.91
C ALA A 8 3.03 -19.38 -0.67
N LEU A 9 2.42 -20.58 -0.53
CA LEU A 9 2.72 -21.49 0.58
C LEU A 9 4.16 -22.00 0.52
N ILE A 10 4.64 -22.40 -0.66
CA ILE A 10 6.04 -22.85 -0.85
C ILE A 10 7.01 -21.74 -0.47
N CYS A 11 6.78 -20.53 -0.98
CA CYS A 11 7.62 -19.37 -0.67
C CYS A 11 7.67 -19.10 0.84
N ASP A 12 6.52 -19.10 1.51
CA ASP A 12 6.45 -18.81 2.95
C ASP A 12 7.10 -19.91 3.81
N LEU A 13 6.97 -21.20 3.40
CA LEU A 13 7.64 -22.32 4.08
C LEU A 13 9.16 -22.28 3.86
N ALA A 14 9.60 -21.94 2.65
CA ALA A 14 11.02 -21.79 2.34
C ALA A 14 11.65 -20.63 3.11
N GLU A 15 10.97 -19.48 3.14
CA GLU A 15 11.45 -18.26 3.82
C GLU A 15 11.48 -18.41 5.34
N THR A 16 10.46 -19.05 5.93
CA THR A 16 10.30 -19.13 7.39
C THR A 16 11.07 -20.30 8.00
N TYR A 17 11.03 -21.45 7.32
CA TYR A 17 11.53 -22.71 7.89
C TYR A 17 12.61 -23.40 7.04
N GLY A 18 12.99 -22.86 5.88
CA GLY A 18 13.94 -23.47 4.96
C GLY A 18 13.42 -24.75 4.27
N ILE A 19 12.09 -24.91 4.19
CA ILE A 19 11.44 -26.07 3.60
C ILE A 19 11.14 -25.76 2.13
N PHE A 20 11.93 -26.32 1.20
CA PHE A 20 11.75 -26.12 -0.25
C PHE A 20 10.86 -27.17 -0.89
N ASP A 21 10.80 -28.37 -0.31
CA ASP A 21 9.93 -29.45 -0.76
C ASP A 21 9.05 -29.95 0.37
N TYR A 22 7.91 -29.33 0.54
CA TYR A 22 6.95 -29.70 1.58
C TYR A 22 6.27 -31.05 1.29
N ARG A 23 6.28 -31.52 0.01
CA ARG A 23 5.63 -32.78 -0.39
C ARG A 23 6.38 -33.99 0.12
N SER A 24 7.67 -33.88 0.42
CA SER A 24 8.48 -34.91 1.05
C SER A 24 8.15 -35.13 2.53
N LEU A 25 7.42 -34.20 3.17
CA LEU A 25 7.08 -34.22 4.57
C LEU A 25 5.70 -34.85 4.84
N PRO A 26 5.49 -35.46 6.02
CA PRO A 26 4.16 -35.89 6.43
C PRO A 26 3.16 -34.72 6.45
N ALA A 27 1.94 -34.97 5.94
CA ALA A 27 0.93 -33.92 5.81
C ALA A 27 0.59 -33.20 7.12
N GLN A 28 0.64 -33.94 8.25
CA GLN A 28 0.40 -33.36 9.59
C GLN A 28 1.49 -32.35 9.97
N LEU A 29 2.75 -32.64 9.62
CA LEU A 29 3.87 -31.74 9.90
C LEU A 29 3.78 -30.47 9.03
N VAL A 30 3.44 -30.63 7.75
CA VAL A 30 3.20 -29.50 6.85
C VAL A 30 2.07 -28.60 7.36
N ALA A 31 0.97 -29.19 7.83
CA ALA A 31 -0.14 -28.46 8.41
C ALA A 31 0.30 -27.65 9.65
N THR A 32 1.13 -28.26 10.50
CA THR A 32 1.68 -27.57 11.69
C THR A 32 2.53 -26.35 11.31
N PHE A 33 3.43 -26.51 10.34
CA PHE A 33 4.25 -25.39 9.86
C PHE A 33 3.38 -24.30 9.18
N ALA A 34 2.40 -24.69 8.37
CA ALA A 34 1.50 -23.77 7.70
C ALA A 34 0.67 -22.93 8.70
N VAL A 35 0.21 -23.54 9.79
CA VAL A 35 -0.48 -22.80 10.88
C VAL A 35 0.48 -21.89 11.63
N GLY A 36 1.73 -22.33 11.84
CA GLY A 36 2.77 -21.57 12.52
C GLY A 36 3.36 -20.40 11.73
N LEU A 37 3.00 -20.23 10.46
CA LEU A 37 3.42 -19.06 9.68
C LEU A 37 2.94 -17.74 10.33
N ARG A 38 3.67 -16.67 10.11
CA ARG A 38 3.29 -15.33 10.60
C ARG A 38 2.00 -14.85 9.94
N ASP A 39 1.25 -14.00 10.64
CA ASP A 39 -0.03 -13.49 10.13
C ASP A 39 0.13 -12.61 8.88
N ASN A 40 1.30 -12.00 8.71
CA ASN A 40 1.67 -11.23 7.51
C ASN A 40 2.29 -12.09 6.39
N SER A 41 2.26 -13.43 6.49
CA SER A 41 2.70 -14.31 5.42
C SER A 41 1.78 -14.20 4.20
N ARG A 42 2.33 -14.44 3.01
CA ARG A 42 1.61 -14.34 1.72
C ARG A 42 0.35 -15.17 1.73
N ILE A 43 0.46 -16.42 2.18
CA ILE A 43 -0.67 -17.36 2.18
C ILE A 43 -1.75 -16.94 3.19
N LYS A 44 -1.40 -16.46 4.38
CA LYS A 44 -2.38 -16.00 5.37
C LYS A 44 -3.06 -14.70 4.95
N THR A 45 -2.31 -13.75 4.37
CA THR A 45 -2.86 -12.52 3.80
C THR A 45 -3.91 -12.82 2.74
N LYS A 46 -3.61 -13.77 1.81
CA LYS A 46 -4.58 -14.23 0.81
C LYS A 46 -5.77 -14.97 1.41
N MET A 47 -5.56 -15.78 2.45
CA MET A 47 -6.67 -16.46 3.15
C MET A 47 -7.65 -15.48 3.80
N ASN A 48 -7.13 -14.36 4.30
CA ASN A 48 -7.94 -13.30 4.88
C ASN A 48 -8.61 -12.40 3.83
N GLY A 49 -8.42 -12.69 2.53
CA GLY A 49 -8.96 -11.88 1.44
C GLY A 49 -8.32 -10.50 1.31
N MET A 50 -7.13 -10.33 1.90
CA MET A 50 -6.37 -9.09 1.84
C MET A 50 -5.36 -9.14 0.70
N GLU A 51 -5.20 -8.05 -0.03
CA GLU A 51 -4.11 -7.89 -1.02
C GLU A 51 -2.81 -7.40 -0.36
N ARG A 52 -2.92 -6.81 0.82
CA ARG A 52 -1.85 -6.18 1.59
C ARG A 52 -1.89 -6.62 3.04
N THR A 53 -0.77 -6.46 3.74
CA THR A 53 -0.70 -6.75 5.17
C THR A 53 -1.45 -5.70 5.98
N PHE A 54 -1.88 -6.06 7.19
CA PHE A 54 -2.52 -5.12 8.12
C PHE A 54 -1.64 -3.89 8.40
N ASP A 55 -0.33 -4.10 8.53
CA ASP A 55 0.63 -3.02 8.78
C ASP A 55 0.68 -2.01 7.62
N GLU A 56 0.60 -2.49 6.37
CA GLU A 56 0.53 -1.62 5.18
C GLU A 56 -0.74 -0.78 5.18
N TYR A 57 -1.89 -1.35 5.55
CA TYR A 57 -3.14 -0.59 5.71
C TYR A 57 -3.04 0.47 6.80
N MET A 58 -2.44 0.13 7.95
CA MET A 58 -2.25 1.08 9.04
C MET A 58 -1.31 2.21 8.67
N LEU A 59 -0.20 1.91 7.96
CA LEU A 59 0.72 2.93 7.45
C LEU A 59 0.04 3.86 6.45
N ALA A 60 -0.76 3.33 5.54
CA ALA A 60 -1.54 4.12 4.59
C ALA A 60 -2.55 5.03 5.32
N ALA A 61 -3.25 4.51 6.32
CA ALA A 61 -4.20 5.29 7.12
C ALA A 61 -3.52 6.42 7.90
N ILE A 62 -2.34 6.16 8.49
CA ILE A 62 -1.53 7.16 9.19
C ILE A 62 -1.07 8.24 8.21
N TYR A 63 -0.55 7.84 7.05
CA TYR A 63 -0.14 8.78 6.01
C TYR A 63 -1.30 9.69 5.58
N ASP A 64 -2.45 9.10 5.29
CA ASP A 64 -3.65 9.84 4.88
C ASP A 64 -4.11 10.81 5.99
N GLY A 65 -4.05 10.36 7.26
CA GLY A 65 -4.35 11.20 8.41
C GLY A 65 -3.41 12.41 8.55
N ILE A 66 -2.12 12.19 8.38
CA ILE A 66 -1.11 13.27 8.41
C ILE A 66 -1.31 14.22 7.23
N ASN A 67 -1.52 13.68 6.04
CA ASN A 67 -1.71 14.48 4.83
C ASN A 67 -2.97 15.36 4.94
N TRP A 68 -4.07 14.79 5.46
CA TRP A 68 -5.29 15.55 5.76
C TRP A 68 -5.05 16.64 6.82
N LEU A 69 -4.28 16.33 7.87
CA LEU A 69 -3.95 17.29 8.91
C LEU A 69 -3.10 18.45 8.35
N CYS A 70 -2.12 18.14 7.51
CA CYS A 70 -1.31 19.17 6.83
C CYS A 70 -2.20 20.04 5.94
N TRP A 71 -3.05 19.43 5.10
CA TRP A 71 -3.98 20.15 4.25
C TRP A 71 -4.93 21.05 5.04
N SER A 72 -5.47 20.60 6.17
CA SER A 72 -6.39 21.39 7.00
C SER A 72 -5.79 22.69 7.53
N LYS A 73 -4.45 22.78 7.57
CA LYS A 73 -3.71 24.01 7.97
C LYS A 73 -3.45 24.97 6.82
N THR A 74 -3.73 24.56 5.58
CA THR A 74 -3.55 25.41 4.39
C THR A 74 -4.75 26.33 4.17
N LYS A 75 -4.56 27.36 3.33
CA LYS A 75 -5.66 28.24 2.90
C LYS A 75 -6.76 27.46 2.14
N ASP A 76 -6.36 26.44 1.41
CA ASP A 76 -7.29 25.58 0.66
C ASP A 76 -8.10 24.70 1.60
N GLY A 77 -7.47 24.14 2.63
CA GLY A 77 -8.16 23.39 3.66
C GLY A 77 -9.20 24.21 4.41
N GLN A 78 -8.90 25.48 4.73
CA GLN A 78 -9.87 26.40 5.35
C GLN A 78 -11.08 26.69 4.44
N LYS A 79 -10.90 26.61 3.12
CA LYS A 79 -11.95 26.83 2.13
C LYS A 79 -12.59 25.53 1.62
N GLY A 80 -12.14 24.36 2.12
CA GLY A 80 -12.59 23.04 1.69
C GLY A 80 -12.25 22.72 0.24
N ARG A 81 -11.14 23.26 -0.31
CA ARG A 81 -10.72 23.06 -1.70
C ARG A 81 -9.48 22.17 -1.76
N ASN A 82 -9.26 21.53 -2.90
CA ASN A 82 -8.06 20.74 -3.19
C ASN A 82 -7.75 19.73 -2.06
N MET A 83 -8.79 18.97 -1.65
CA MET A 83 -8.62 17.92 -0.64
C MET A 83 -7.69 16.83 -1.17
N PRO A 84 -6.64 16.43 -0.44
CA PRO A 84 -5.73 15.40 -0.88
C PRO A 84 -6.45 14.06 -1.03
N GLY A 85 -6.10 13.31 -2.08
CA GLY A 85 -6.57 11.95 -2.26
C GLY A 85 -6.02 11.01 -1.20
N ARG A 86 -6.72 9.92 -0.96
CA ARG A 86 -6.36 8.94 0.07
C ARG A 86 -5.62 7.77 -0.57
N ILE A 87 -4.42 7.46 -0.08
CA ILE A 87 -3.65 6.28 -0.53
C ILE A 87 -4.38 4.99 -0.21
N ILE A 88 -5.11 4.95 0.90
CA ILE A 88 -5.86 3.75 1.30
C ILE A 88 -6.90 3.34 0.23
N ASP A 89 -7.45 4.28 -0.53
CA ASP A 89 -8.41 4.00 -1.59
C ASP A 89 -7.78 3.22 -2.77
N LEU A 90 -6.45 3.34 -2.98
CA LEU A 90 -5.71 2.51 -3.94
C LEU A 90 -5.73 1.03 -3.57
N PHE A 91 -5.69 0.72 -2.27
CA PHE A 91 -5.68 -0.66 -1.77
C PHE A 91 -7.03 -1.34 -1.92
N PHE A 92 -8.11 -0.57 -1.93
CA PHE A 92 -9.47 -1.06 -2.16
C PHE A 92 -9.91 -1.01 -3.63
N GLY A 93 -8.96 -0.78 -4.57
CA GLY A 93 -9.23 -0.80 -6.00
C GLY A 93 -9.98 0.42 -6.54
N ASN A 94 -10.17 1.46 -5.74
CA ASN A 94 -10.81 2.71 -6.16
C ASN A 94 -9.80 3.62 -6.88
N LYS A 95 -9.34 3.17 -8.06
CA LYS A 95 -8.30 3.83 -8.85
C LYS A 95 -8.67 5.26 -9.28
N GLU A 96 -9.95 5.57 -9.43
CA GLU A 96 -10.40 6.89 -9.88
C GLU A 96 -10.16 7.98 -8.83
N ALA A 97 -10.35 7.69 -7.55
CA ALA A 97 -10.09 8.65 -6.47
C ALA A 97 -8.60 8.94 -6.28
N ALA A 98 -7.76 7.93 -6.47
CA ALA A 98 -6.32 8.05 -6.32
C ALA A 98 -5.63 8.73 -7.51
N THR A 99 -6.12 8.47 -8.74
CA THR A 99 -5.57 9.09 -9.96
C THR A 99 -5.82 10.59 -9.98
N LYS A 100 -6.92 11.05 -9.37
CA LYS A 100 -7.24 12.48 -9.26
C LYS A 100 -6.24 13.25 -8.39
N SER A 101 -5.65 12.58 -7.37
CA SER A 101 -4.64 13.15 -6.48
C SER A 101 -3.23 13.16 -7.09
N LEU A 102 -2.92 12.17 -7.94
CA LEU A 102 -1.60 12.07 -8.60
C LEU A 102 -1.47 13.01 -9.80
N ASN A 103 -2.59 13.36 -10.45
CA ASN A 103 -2.61 14.27 -11.59
C ASN A 103 -2.56 15.76 -11.19
N ASP A 104 -2.60 16.07 -9.91
CA ASP A 104 -2.55 17.45 -9.39
C ASP A 104 -1.11 17.94 -9.12
N TYR A 105 -0.11 17.10 -9.43
CA TYR A 105 1.30 17.51 -9.39
C TYR A 105 1.73 17.97 -10.78
N GLU A 106 2.02 19.25 -10.94
CA GLU A 106 2.74 19.75 -12.11
C GLU A 106 4.17 19.21 -12.09
N VAL A 107 4.48 18.35 -13.05
CA VAL A 107 5.82 17.82 -13.25
C VAL A 107 6.57 18.81 -14.15
N PHE A 108 7.55 19.50 -13.60
CA PHE A 108 8.41 20.40 -14.35
C PHE A 108 9.52 19.61 -15.05
N ASN A 109 9.66 19.80 -16.34
CA ASN A 109 10.68 19.11 -17.14
C ASN A 109 12.03 19.80 -17.09
N SER A 110 12.09 21.05 -16.60
CA SER A 110 13.33 21.81 -16.45
C SER A 110 13.31 22.76 -15.25
N PRO A 111 14.48 23.12 -14.70
CA PRO A 111 14.57 24.11 -13.65
C PRO A 111 14.02 25.49 -14.03
N GLU A 112 14.15 25.86 -15.32
CA GLU A 112 13.69 27.15 -15.86
C GLU A 112 12.17 27.22 -15.88
N GLU A 113 11.49 26.10 -16.19
CA GLU A 113 10.03 25.98 -16.17
C GLU A 113 9.50 26.13 -14.72
N PHE A 114 10.16 25.50 -13.76
CA PHE A 114 9.84 25.64 -12.34
C PHE A 114 9.97 27.09 -11.87
N GLU A 115 11.06 27.77 -12.18
CA GLU A 115 11.29 29.18 -11.78
C GLU A 115 10.30 30.13 -12.45
N ALA A 116 9.90 29.88 -13.71
CA ALA A 116 8.90 30.68 -14.42
C ALA A 116 7.51 30.59 -13.72
N VAL A 117 7.09 29.36 -13.38
CA VAL A 117 5.81 29.16 -12.68
C VAL A 117 5.87 29.72 -11.25
N ARG A 118 6.99 29.51 -10.55
CA ARG A 118 7.21 30.10 -9.23
C ARG A 118 7.14 31.63 -9.26
N ALA A 119 7.76 32.27 -10.25
CA ALA A 119 7.73 33.72 -10.40
C ALA A 119 6.29 34.23 -10.64
N SER A 120 5.47 33.49 -11.41
CA SER A 120 4.08 33.83 -11.67
C SER A 120 3.20 33.71 -10.41
N LEU A 121 3.53 32.79 -9.49
CA LEU A 121 2.77 32.57 -8.24
C LEU A 121 3.17 33.53 -7.12
N VAL A 122 4.38 34.07 -7.13
CA VAL A 122 4.93 34.97 -6.09
C VAL A 122 4.74 36.45 -6.46
N GLY A 123 4.32 36.73 -7.69
CA GLY A 123 4.17 38.09 -8.25
C GLY A 123 2.82 38.78 -7.97
N GLU A 124 1.99 38.26 -7.01
CA GLU A 124 0.78 38.93 -6.52
C GLU A 124 0.91 39.39 -5.07
#